data_189b5d1d14ab4b0deda3c22ebd67722a
#
_entry.id   189b5d1d14ab4b0deda3c22ebd67722a
#
_cell.length_a   1.000
_cell.length_b   1.000
_cell.length_c   1.000
_cell.angle_alpha   90.00
_cell.angle_beta   90.00
_cell.angle_gamma   90.00
#
_symmetry.space_group_name_H-M   'P 1'
#
loop_
_entity.id
_entity.type
_entity.pdbx_description
1 polymer ?
#
loop_
_entity_poly.entity_id
_entity_poly.type
_entity_poly.pdbx_seq_one_letter_code
_entity_poly.pdbx_strand_id
1 'polypeptide(L)'
;MLWCYADYAPELWSLPPCDEAHHERFFGLVRPDGTLKPHAEVVRQFAATQPIVQPARRTVTLGVSPEEYYQAPDEHATRLYGLFLEQGF
;
A
#
# COMPACT_ATOMS: atom_id res chain seq x y z
N MET A 1 -3.16 -3.17 -0.12
CA MET A 1 -3.79 -2.37 0.97
C MET A 1 -4.01 -0.96 0.47
N LEU A 2 -5.19 -0.40 0.70
CA LEU A 2 -5.46 1.00 0.38
C LEU A 2 -5.00 1.91 1.52
N TRP A 3 -4.45 3.04 1.19
CA TRP A 3 -4.09 4.10 2.12
C TRP A 3 -4.70 5.41 1.60
N CYS A 4 -5.55 6.10 2.31
CA CYS A 4 -6.15 5.77 3.60
C CYS A 4 -7.67 6.05 3.54
N TYR A 5 -8.38 5.96 4.68
CA TYR A 5 -9.82 6.16 4.70
C TYR A 5 -10.23 7.60 4.36
N ALA A 6 -9.63 8.58 5.02
CA ALA A 6 -9.99 9.99 4.85
C ALA A 6 -8.78 10.87 4.60
N ASP A 7 -9.00 11.97 3.88
CA ASP A 7 -8.01 13.05 3.76
C ASP A 7 -7.73 13.67 5.13
N TYR A 8 -6.52 14.20 5.29
CA TYR A 8 -6.21 14.97 6.49
C TYR A 8 -7.07 16.23 6.58
N ALA A 9 -7.56 16.53 7.77
CA ALA A 9 -8.29 17.76 8.03
C ALA A 9 -7.43 18.99 7.72
N PRO A 10 -8.02 20.06 7.12
CA PRO A 10 -7.24 21.25 6.74
C PRO A 10 -6.41 21.88 7.85
N GLU A 11 -6.86 21.74 9.10
CA GLU A 11 -6.16 22.24 10.27
C GLU A 11 -4.78 21.57 10.48
N LEU A 12 -4.58 20.37 9.90
CA LEU A 12 -3.34 19.62 10.00
C LEU A 12 -2.37 19.91 8.84
N TRP A 13 -2.79 20.66 7.83
CA TRP A 13 -1.99 20.85 6.62
C TRP A 13 -0.72 21.67 6.82
N SER A 14 -0.65 22.42 7.91
CA SER A 14 0.58 23.16 8.30
C SER A 14 1.56 22.34 9.14
N LEU A 15 1.21 21.07 9.43
CA LEU A 15 2.04 20.15 10.22
C LEU A 15 2.68 19.08 9.35
N PRO A 16 3.87 18.55 9.72
CA PRO A 16 4.46 17.41 9.02
C PRO A 16 3.54 16.17 9.04
N PRO A 17 3.49 15.38 7.95
CA PRO A 17 4.20 15.56 6.67
C PRO A 17 3.46 16.47 5.68
N CYS A 18 2.26 16.95 6.01
CA CYS A 18 1.37 17.65 5.09
C CYS A 18 1.87 19.05 4.69
N ASP A 19 2.73 19.65 5.48
CA ASP A 19 3.27 21.01 5.24
C ASP A 19 4.17 21.05 4.00
N GLU A 20 4.99 20.02 3.80
CA GLU A 20 5.93 19.93 2.67
C GLU A 20 5.45 18.96 1.60
N ALA A 21 4.95 17.78 2.00
CA ALA A 21 4.45 16.75 1.10
C ALA A 21 2.95 16.92 0.86
N HIS A 22 2.58 17.84 -0.02
CA HIS A 22 1.17 18.25 -0.22
C HIS A 22 0.27 17.08 -0.68
N HIS A 23 0.82 16.08 -1.39
CA HIS A 23 0.08 14.90 -1.81
C HIS A 23 -0.40 14.04 -0.62
N GLU A 24 0.29 14.11 0.51
CA GLU A 24 -0.12 13.40 1.73
C GLU A 24 -1.50 13.84 2.23
N ARG A 25 -1.91 15.06 1.93
CA ARG A 25 -3.19 15.63 2.34
C ARG A 25 -4.39 14.89 1.74
N PHE A 26 -4.20 14.19 0.60
CA PHE A 26 -5.28 13.76 -0.31
C PHE A 26 -5.32 12.26 -0.59
N PHE A 27 -4.74 11.43 0.24
CA PHE A 27 -4.74 9.98 0.05
C PHE A 27 -6.06 9.28 0.39
N GLY A 28 -6.99 9.99 1.00
CA GLY A 28 -8.23 9.40 1.48
C GLY A 28 -9.24 9.04 0.37
N LEU A 29 -10.15 8.16 0.72
CA LEU A 29 -11.36 7.88 -0.06
C LEU A 29 -12.46 8.90 0.23
N VAL A 30 -12.39 9.54 1.39
CA VAL A 30 -13.37 10.50 1.92
C VAL A 30 -12.69 11.84 2.08
N ARG A 31 -13.37 12.91 1.64
CA ARG A 31 -12.89 14.28 1.85
C ARG A 31 -13.08 14.74 3.29
N PRO A 32 -12.41 15.84 3.72
CA PRO A 32 -12.57 16.36 5.07
C PRO A 32 -14.02 16.70 5.46
N ASP A 33 -14.86 17.05 4.49
CA ASP A 33 -16.28 17.35 4.71
C ASP A 33 -17.17 16.08 4.79
N GLY A 34 -16.57 14.88 4.72
CA GLY A 34 -17.28 13.61 4.76
C GLY A 34 -17.82 13.13 3.41
N THR A 35 -17.65 13.88 2.32
CA THR A 35 -18.10 13.44 1.00
C THR A 35 -17.17 12.42 0.40
N LEU A 36 -17.71 11.47 -0.37
CA LEU A 36 -16.94 10.43 -1.02
C LEU A 36 -16.27 10.93 -2.30
N LYS A 37 -15.03 10.50 -2.52
CA LYS A 37 -14.36 10.69 -3.81
C LYS A 37 -14.82 9.62 -4.81
N PRO A 38 -14.69 9.87 -6.14
CA PRO A 38 -15.14 8.92 -7.16
C PRO A 38 -14.58 7.51 -7.01
N HIS A 39 -13.31 7.36 -6.62
CA HIS A 39 -12.69 6.04 -6.46
C HIS A 39 -13.20 5.26 -5.23
N ALA A 40 -13.83 5.93 -4.26
CA ALA A 40 -14.52 5.26 -3.16
C ALA A 40 -15.69 4.39 -3.66
N GLU A 41 -16.37 4.80 -4.73
CA GLU A 41 -17.42 4.01 -5.35
C GLU A 41 -16.89 2.70 -5.94
N VAL A 42 -15.70 2.74 -6.56
CA VAL A 42 -15.05 1.53 -7.08
C VAL A 42 -14.75 0.55 -5.95
N VAL A 43 -14.23 1.03 -4.82
CA VAL A 43 -13.98 0.21 -3.63
C VAL A 43 -15.29 -0.38 -3.09
N ARG A 44 -16.34 0.41 -3.03
CA ARG A 44 -17.67 -0.03 -2.57
C ARG A 44 -18.23 -1.15 -3.46
N GLN A 45 -18.15 -0.98 -4.76
CA GLN A 45 -18.61 -1.99 -5.72
C GLN A 45 -17.80 -3.29 -5.59
N PHE A 46 -16.47 -3.19 -5.47
CA PHE A 46 -15.62 -4.36 -5.24
C PHE A 46 -15.98 -5.07 -3.94
N ALA A 47 -16.16 -4.35 -2.84
CA ALA A 47 -16.55 -4.92 -1.55
C ALA A 47 -17.92 -5.62 -1.63
N ALA A 48 -18.85 -5.08 -2.41
CA ALA A 48 -20.18 -5.69 -2.61
C ALA A 48 -20.13 -7.06 -3.32
N THR A 49 -19.06 -7.35 -4.05
CA THR A 49 -18.86 -8.68 -4.66
C THR A 49 -18.52 -9.76 -3.62
N GLN A 50 -18.24 -9.39 -2.38
CA GLN A 50 -17.82 -10.29 -1.30
C GLN A 50 -16.68 -11.22 -1.73
N PRO A 51 -15.54 -10.67 -2.20
CA PRO A 51 -14.45 -11.47 -2.75
C PRO A 51 -13.90 -12.44 -1.71
N ILE A 52 -13.67 -13.68 -2.14
CA ILE A 52 -13.06 -14.68 -1.27
C ILE A 52 -11.58 -14.40 -1.16
N VAL A 53 -11.13 -14.13 0.07
CA VAL A 53 -9.71 -13.97 0.37
C VAL A 53 -9.06 -15.35 0.46
N GLN A 54 -8.04 -15.58 -0.36
CA GLN A 54 -7.30 -16.82 -0.37
C GLN A 54 -5.85 -16.56 0.13
N PRO A 55 -5.23 -17.59 0.76
CA PRO A 55 -3.80 -17.50 1.10
C PRO A 55 -2.94 -17.26 -0.14
N ALA A 56 -1.81 -16.60 0.04
CA ALA A 56 -0.82 -16.47 -1.02
C ALA A 56 -0.36 -17.85 -1.50
N ARG A 57 -0.39 -18.07 -2.81
CA ARG A 57 0.00 -19.35 -3.43
C ARG A 57 1.49 -19.46 -3.66
N ARG A 58 2.18 -18.33 -3.65
CA ARG A 58 3.62 -18.24 -3.91
C ARG A 58 4.32 -17.59 -2.73
N THR A 59 5.42 -18.19 -2.34
CA THR A 59 6.28 -17.67 -1.30
C THR A 59 7.72 -17.86 -1.71
N VAL A 60 8.58 -16.97 -1.26
CA VAL A 60 10.04 -17.14 -1.35
C VAL A 60 10.63 -17.04 0.04
N THR A 61 11.63 -17.83 0.29
CA THR A 61 12.41 -17.73 1.54
C THR A 61 13.56 -16.76 1.34
N LEU A 62 13.95 -16.08 2.40
CA LEU A 62 15.06 -15.14 2.34
C LEU A 62 16.35 -15.78 1.85
N GLY A 63 16.67 -16.98 2.33
CA GLY A 63 17.85 -17.76 1.90
C GLY A 63 19.18 -17.25 2.42
N VAL A 64 19.17 -16.15 3.18
CA VAL A 64 20.32 -15.53 3.83
C VAL A 64 19.91 -15.07 5.23
N SER A 65 20.88 -14.77 6.10
CA SER A 65 20.55 -14.21 7.41
C SER A 65 20.00 -12.79 7.29
N PRO A 66 19.23 -12.30 8.27
CA PRO A 66 18.80 -10.91 8.29
C PRO A 66 19.95 -9.90 8.20
N GLU A 67 21.06 -10.20 8.86
CA GLU A 67 22.27 -9.36 8.84
C GLU A 67 22.85 -9.28 7.43
N GLU A 68 22.94 -10.39 6.73
CA GLU A 68 23.41 -10.43 5.34
C GLU A 68 22.45 -9.69 4.39
N TYR A 69 21.14 -9.87 4.59
CA TYR A 69 20.14 -9.15 3.81
C TYR A 69 20.33 -7.64 3.91
N TYR A 70 20.50 -7.13 5.11
CA TYR A 70 20.62 -5.68 5.34
C TYR A 70 21.95 -5.07 4.89
N GLN A 71 22.94 -5.87 4.53
CA GLN A 71 24.16 -5.37 3.89
C GLN A 71 23.95 -4.97 2.44
N ALA A 72 23.01 -5.59 1.72
CA ALA A 72 22.68 -5.28 0.33
C ALA A 72 21.18 -5.50 0.06
N PRO A 73 20.28 -4.72 0.70
CA PRO A 73 18.86 -5.01 0.68
C PRO A 73 18.25 -4.93 -0.73
N ASP A 74 18.69 -4.01 -1.57
CA ASP A 74 18.16 -3.85 -2.93
C ASP A 74 18.53 -5.04 -3.83
N GLU A 75 19.74 -5.57 -3.70
CA GLU A 75 20.18 -6.76 -4.44
C GLU A 75 19.37 -7.98 -4.03
N HIS A 76 19.21 -8.22 -2.72
CA HIS A 76 18.45 -9.33 -2.21
C HIS A 76 16.97 -9.21 -2.55
N ALA A 77 16.37 -8.04 -2.44
CA ALA A 77 14.97 -7.81 -2.82
C ALA A 77 14.75 -8.08 -4.31
N THR A 78 15.63 -7.61 -5.18
CA THR A 78 15.57 -7.86 -6.63
C THR A 78 15.68 -9.35 -6.94
N ARG A 79 16.60 -10.05 -6.31
CA ARG A 79 16.76 -11.50 -6.45
C ARG A 79 15.51 -12.27 -6.00
N LEU A 80 14.98 -11.93 -4.83
CA LEU A 80 13.78 -12.57 -4.28
C LEU A 80 12.57 -12.32 -5.17
N TYR A 81 12.43 -11.12 -5.72
CA TYR A 81 11.36 -10.81 -6.66
C TYR A 81 11.48 -11.63 -7.94
N GLY A 82 12.69 -11.79 -8.48
CA GLY A 82 12.94 -12.67 -9.62
C GLY A 82 12.48 -14.10 -9.35
N LEU A 83 12.90 -14.69 -8.21
CA LEU A 83 12.46 -16.03 -7.81
C LEU A 83 10.94 -16.15 -7.64
N PHE A 84 10.30 -15.10 -7.14
CA PHE A 84 8.85 -15.05 -7.04
C PHE A 84 8.16 -15.09 -8.42
N LEU A 85 8.70 -14.35 -9.38
CA LEU A 85 8.18 -14.34 -10.75
C LEU A 85 8.36 -15.69 -11.45
N GLU A 86 9.48 -16.39 -11.22
CA GLU A 86 9.76 -17.70 -11.81
C GLU A 86 8.75 -18.78 -11.39
N GLN A 87 8.07 -18.60 -10.25
CA GLN A 87 7.03 -19.52 -9.80
C GLN A 87 5.76 -19.47 -10.69
N GLY A 88 5.66 -18.48 -11.57
CA GLY A 88 4.49 -18.27 -12.43
C GLY A 88 3.24 -17.77 -11.70
N PHE A 89 2.26 -17.38 -12.44
CA PHE A 89 0.98 -16.92 -11.91
C PHE A 89 -0.07 -18.00 -11.83
#